data_7b1989345c3f2af37b17e981aa73ce4f
#
_entry.id   7b1989345c3f2af37b17e981aa73ce4f
#
_cell.length_a   1.000
_cell.length_b   1.000
_cell.length_c   1.000
_cell.angle_alpha   90.00
_cell.angle_beta   90.00
_cell.angle_gamma   90.00
#
_symmetry.space_group_name_H-M   'P 1'
#
loop_
_entity.id
_entity.type
_entity.pdbx_description
1 polymer ?
#
loop_
_entity_poly.entity_id
_entity_poly.type
_entity_poly.pdbx_seq_one_letter_code
_entity_poly.pdbx_strand_id
1 'polypeptide(L)'
;MDRIALVIGNSKYQNGNALANPGNDANDIESVLSKLSFDVTKVIDANLIAIQQAVNTFLQALDENAVGLLFYAGHGMQIDGKNYIVPVDFTSGDKSKTIISCYCLNSFLDGISAYKGKTIICILDACRDNPFAQERGLATGFAPFINPPKGTIIAYSTSSDCGAFDGLCSNGLYTQVLKDAMLIPNLKIEEMFKAVRNKVSEISISQYGKEQLSWEYSSLIGDFYFSVVPQPVNVQITDDEIYKFIRLRQKSYEDSSDDIYDIECLPYVDAYNKYHIPIIKILRAYSRVDYQKQGYNFSDATIDQINSNYLSAWGFRQEYGRWYYKDHYVEMGDLLPLPEELKPKSPIKGQELKIEASLTAEMNNGKIRFQAFSNIPEGTPLIFTLQGKKYKAQSKQVAGSNSTISEWFSDKGSPIKSGFYTLEISCPMDKILPENIRKMFGERNRNIFGPCVNFDPFGGNTIHISYGVLIDKNSIHKIISMQQKISEL
;
A
#
# COMPACT_ATOMS: atom_id res chain seq x y z
N MET A 1 1.14 28.59 -13.03
CA MET A 1 1.07 28.62 -11.56
C MET A 1 2.47 28.40 -11.06
N ASP A 2 3.07 29.41 -10.44
CA ASP A 2 4.45 29.30 -9.96
C ASP A 2 4.48 28.45 -8.70
N ARG A 3 5.39 27.49 -8.68
CA ARG A 3 5.57 26.52 -7.60
C ARG A 3 6.91 26.79 -6.95
N ILE A 4 6.91 27.10 -5.67
CA ILE A 4 8.13 27.32 -4.90
C ILE A 4 8.23 26.34 -3.74
N ALA A 5 9.44 25.96 -3.39
CA ALA A 5 9.69 25.07 -2.27
C ALA A 5 10.88 25.52 -1.43
N LEU A 6 10.73 25.35 -0.12
CA LEU A 6 11.81 25.41 0.85
C LEU A 6 12.06 24.02 1.41
N VAL A 7 13.26 23.50 1.22
CA VAL A 7 13.68 22.17 1.65
C VAL A 7 14.79 22.31 2.68
N ILE A 8 14.57 21.84 3.89
CA ILE A 8 15.54 21.92 5.00
C ILE A 8 15.87 20.52 5.49
N GLY A 9 17.17 20.17 5.54
CA GLY A 9 17.66 18.90 6.07
C GLY A 9 18.75 19.10 7.11
N ASN A 10 18.49 18.82 8.38
CA ASN A 10 19.42 18.98 9.48
C ASN A 10 19.91 17.63 10.00
N SER A 11 21.18 17.32 9.74
CA SER A 11 21.86 16.08 10.11
C SER A 11 22.93 16.27 11.19
N LYS A 12 23.77 17.32 11.08
CA LYS A 12 25.01 17.48 11.85
C LYS A 12 24.83 18.40 13.06
N TYR A 13 24.09 17.90 14.05
CA TYR A 13 23.86 18.64 15.30
C TYR A 13 25.16 18.73 16.13
N GLN A 14 25.52 19.96 16.53
CA GLN A 14 26.81 20.25 17.19
C GLN A 14 26.94 19.62 18.59
N ASN A 15 25.85 19.39 19.29
CA ASN A 15 25.82 18.87 20.65
C ASN A 15 25.56 17.36 20.75
N GLY A 16 25.92 16.58 19.75
CA GLY A 16 25.59 15.18 19.61
C GLY A 16 24.20 14.99 18.99
N ASN A 17 23.68 13.76 18.99
CA ASN A 17 22.40 13.43 18.37
C ASN A 17 22.34 13.68 16.86
N ALA A 18 23.47 13.50 16.14
CA ALA A 18 23.51 13.55 14.70
C ALA A 18 22.56 12.51 14.08
N LEU A 19 21.91 12.87 12.96
CA LEU A 19 21.02 12.00 12.21
C LEU A 19 21.66 11.61 10.86
N ALA A 20 21.46 10.37 10.43
CA ALA A 20 22.08 9.87 9.20
C ALA A 20 21.40 10.38 7.93
N ASN A 21 20.08 10.48 7.94
CA ASN A 21 19.27 10.58 6.72
C ASN A 21 18.81 11.99 6.29
N PRO A 22 18.57 12.97 7.18
CA PRO A 22 17.90 14.23 6.80
C PRO A 22 18.55 15.01 5.64
N GLY A 23 19.88 14.97 5.54
CA GLY A 23 20.59 15.61 4.44
C GLY A 23 20.33 14.91 3.10
N ASN A 24 20.26 13.58 3.09
CA ASN A 24 19.93 12.78 1.91
C ASN A 24 18.46 12.95 1.52
N ASP A 25 17.57 12.96 2.53
CA ASP A 25 16.14 13.19 2.32
C ASP A 25 15.90 14.54 1.64
N ALA A 26 16.55 15.58 2.12
CA ALA A 26 16.46 16.91 1.52
C ALA A 26 17.02 16.96 0.09
N ASN A 27 18.10 16.26 -0.21
CA ASN A 27 18.66 16.18 -1.56
C ASN A 27 17.71 15.47 -2.53
N ASP A 28 17.13 14.35 -2.12
CA ASP A 28 16.22 13.58 -2.96
C ASP A 28 14.90 14.33 -3.18
N ILE A 29 14.35 14.97 -2.15
CA ILE A 29 13.13 15.79 -2.27
C ILE A 29 13.38 17.01 -3.17
N GLU A 30 14.52 17.70 -3.06
CA GLU A 30 14.88 18.76 -4.02
C GLU A 30 14.87 18.24 -5.45
N SER A 31 15.52 17.08 -5.70
CA SER A 31 15.57 16.49 -7.04
C SER A 31 14.16 16.17 -7.59
N VAL A 32 13.28 15.61 -6.77
CA VAL A 32 11.90 15.31 -7.15
C VAL A 32 11.10 16.59 -7.39
N LEU A 33 11.17 17.56 -6.50
CA LEU A 33 10.45 18.83 -6.65
C LEU A 33 10.90 19.62 -7.88
N SER A 34 12.21 19.61 -8.20
CA SER A 34 12.73 20.22 -9.42
C SER A 34 12.17 19.58 -10.68
N LYS A 35 12.02 18.23 -10.72
CA LYS A 35 11.35 17.52 -11.81
C LYS A 35 9.86 17.88 -11.91
N LEU A 36 9.24 18.25 -10.80
CA LEU A 36 7.84 18.67 -10.71
C LEU A 36 7.64 20.19 -10.92
N SER A 37 8.67 20.86 -11.44
CA SER A 37 8.66 22.28 -11.79
C SER A 37 8.48 23.23 -10.59
N PHE A 38 9.03 22.83 -9.43
CA PHE A 38 9.20 23.75 -8.30
C PHE A 38 10.53 24.50 -8.43
N ASP A 39 10.50 25.79 -8.10
CA ASP A 39 11.72 26.55 -7.79
C ASP A 39 12.10 26.25 -6.33
N VAL A 40 13.24 25.56 -6.14
CA VAL A 40 13.59 24.97 -4.85
C VAL A 40 14.73 25.72 -4.19
N THR A 41 14.48 26.27 -3.01
CA THR A 41 15.54 26.73 -2.10
C THR A 41 15.85 25.60 -1.12
N LYS A 42 17.09 25.06 -1.15
CA LYS A 42 17.54 24.01 -0.24
C LYS A 42 18.55 24.54 0.77
N VAL A 43 18.38 24.13 2.04
CA VAL A 43 19.28 24.46 3.14
C VAL A 43 19.63 23.17 3.92
N ILE A 44 20.92 22.89 4.03
CA ILE A 44 21.44 21.71 4.73
C ILE A 44 22.20 22.13 5.96
N ASP A 45 22.01 21.43 7.07
CA ASP A 45 22.68 21.68 8.34
C ASP A 45 22.58 23.13 8.81
N ALA A 46 21.35 23.65 8.78
CA ALA A 46 21.05 25.06 9.03
C ALA A 46 21.07 25.41 10.52
N ASN A 47 21.75 26.49 10.86
CA ASN A 47 21.62 27.17 12.14
C ASN A 47 20.31 27.99 12.19
N LEU A 48 19.98 28.53 13.36
CA LEU A 48 18.72 29.28 13.57
C LEU A 48 18.60 30.47 12.59
N ILE A 49 19.66 31.21 12.41
CA ILE A 49 19.68 32.41 11.52
C ILE A 49 19.42 32.00 10.06
N ALA A 50 20.07 30.94 9.60
CA ALA A 50 19.87 30.40 8.24
C ALA A 50 18.43 29.94 8.01
N ILE A 51 17.81 29.24 8.99
CA ILE A 51 16.40 28.84 8.92
C ILE A 51 15.50 30.08 8.83
N GLN A 52 15.71 31.08 9.68
CA GLN A 52 14.90 32.30 9.68
C GLN A 52 15.02 33.06 8.34
N GLN A 53 16.24 33.20 7.80
CA GLN A 53 16.47 33.82 6.52
C GLN A 53 15.78 33.07 5.37
N ALA A 54 15.95 31.75 5.31
CA ALA A 54 15.34 30.92 4.28
C ALA A 54 13.80 30.99 4.31
N VAL A 55 13.21 30.91 5.50
CA VAL A 55 11.76 31.06 5.64
C VAL A 55 11.28 32.45 5.25
N ASN A 56 11.96 33.52 5.65
CA ASN A 56 11.61 34.89 5.26
C ASN A 56 11.67 35.06 3.74
N THR A 57 12.72 34.54 3.08
CA THR A 57 12.86 34.58 1.61
C THR A 57 11.72 33.80 0.95
N PHE A 58 11.40 32.61 1.45
CA PHE A 58 10.28 31.80 0.97
C PHE A 58 8.94 32.54 1.10
N LEU A 59 8.65 33.16 2.25
CA LEU A 59 7.43 33.92 2.47
C LEU A 59 7.32 35.13 1.54
N GLN A 60 8.44 35.83 1.28
CA GLN A 60 8.46 36.97 0.35
C GLN A 60 8.22 36.54 -1.11
N ALA A 61 8.65 35.31 -1.49
CA ALA A 61 8.44 34.79 -2.83
C ALA A 61 7.02 34.26 -3.07
N LEU A 62 6.22 34.08 -2.01
CA LEU A 62 4.81 33.68 -2.15
C LEU A 62 3.98 34.85 -2.68
N ASP A 63 3.24 34.62 -3.76
CA ASP A 63 2.17 35.52 -4.25
C ASP A 63 0.78 34.88 -4.07
N GLU A 64 -0.29 35.56 -4.51
CA GLU A 64 -1.66 35.09 -4.31
C GLU A 64 -1.99 33.80 -5.08
N ASN A 65 -1.23 33.46 -6.14
CA ASN A 65 -1.48 32.32 -7.01
C ASN A 65 -0.42 31.21 -6.89
N ALA A 66 0.57 31.37 -6.03
CA ALA A 66 1.65 30.41 -5.89
C ALA A 66 1.24 29.16 -5.09
N VAL A 67 1.89 28.07 -5.41
CA VAL A 67 1.94 26.86 -4.60
C VAL A 67 3.23 26.89 -3.80
N GLY A 68 3.13 26.92 -2.47
CA GLY A 68 4.29 26.87 -1.60
C GLY A 68 4.43 25.51 -0.92
N LEU A 69 5.65 24.96 -0.91
CA LEU A 69 5.94 23.73 -0.20
C LEU A 69 7.09 23.94 0.78
N LEU A 70 6.88 23.56 2.05
CA LEU A 70 7.92 23.42 3.06
C LEU A 70 8.14 21.95 3.32
N PHE A 71 9.37 21.46 3.10
CA PHE A 71 9.84 20.16 3.55
C PHE A 71 10.89 20.34 4.63
N TYR A 72 10.74 19.62 5.73
CA TYR A 72 11.72 19.58 6.81
C TYR A 72 12.03 18.15 7.19
N ALA A 73 13.32 17.81 7.23
CA ALA A 73 13.84 16.57 7.81
C ALA A 73 14.86 16.91 8.91
N GLY A 74 14.70 16.32 10.11
CA GLY A 74 15.56 16.59 11.25
C GLY A 74 14.86 16.43 12.61
N HIS A 75 15.49 16.93 13.69
CA HIS A 75 14.87 16.94 15.00
C HIS A 75 13.78 18.00 15.11
N GLY A 76 12.63 17.59 15.65
CA GLY A 76 11.53 18.45 16.01
C GLY A 76 11.15 18.31 17.48
N MET A 77 10.62 19.37 18.08
CA MET A 77 10.12 19.33 19.44
C MET A 77 8.84 20.13 19.61
N GLN A 78 8.11 19.81 20.65
CA GLN A 78 6.91 20.52 21.08
C GLN A 78 7.14 21.18 22.45
N ILE A 79 6.76 22.45 22.57
CA ILE A 79 6.80 23.19 23.84
C ILE A 79 5.47 23.97 23.94
N ASP A 80 4.69 23.73 25.00
CA ASP A 80 3.39 24.38 25.23
C ASP A 80 2.44 24.30 24.03
N GLY A 81 2.39 23.16 23.37
CA GLY A 81 1.53 22.95 22.19
C GLY A 81 2.00 23.65 20.92
N LYS A 82 3.17 24.29 20.91
CA LYS A 82 3.81 24.87 19.72
C LYS A 82 4.92 23.97 19.22
N ASN A 83 5.05 23.89 17.90
CA ASN A 83 6.06 23.07 17.23
C ASN A 83 7.30 23.89 16.88
N TYR A 84 8.47 23.30 17.06
CA TYR A 84 9.76 23.93 16.83
C TYR A 84 10.66 23.04 16.00
N ILE A 85 11.26 23.62 14.96
CA ILE A 85 12.37 23.06 14.19
C ILE A 85 13.66 23.29 14.99
N VAL A 86 14.45 22.24 15.16
CA VAL A 86 15.71 22.28 15.88
C VAL A 86 16.85 22.61 14.90
N PRO A 87 17.56 23.75 15.06
CA PRO A 87 18.72 24.06 14.24
C PRO A 87 19.95 23.25 14.70
N VAL A 88 20.98 23.15 13.82
CA VAL A 88 22.17 22.32 14.13
C VAL A 88 23.06 22.90 15.27
N ASP A 89 22.97 24.19 15.51
CA ASP A 89 23.65 24.90 16.60
C ASP A 89 22.83 25.01 17.89
N PHE A 90 21.76 24.25 17.97
CA PHE A 90 20.89 24.20 19.16
C PHE A 90 21.68 23.87 20.42
N THR A 91 21.45 24.65 21.47
CA THR A 91 21.98 24.40 22.80
C THR A 91 20.82 24.17 23.77
N SER A 92 20.84 23.02 24.45
CA SER A 92 19.87 22.73 25.50
C SER A 92 20.03 23.70 26.69
N GLY A 93 18.93 24.02 27.34
CA GLY A 93 18.88 24.89 28.47
C GLY A 93 17.53 24.85 29.14
N ASP A 94 17.22 25.83 30.00
CA ASP A 94 15.86 25.99 30.49
C ASP A 94 14.87 26.22 29.33
N LYS A 95 13.59 26.08 29.63
CA LYS A 95 12.51 26.23 28.63
C LYS A 95 12.61 27.53 27.81
N SER A 96 12.96 28.64 28.44
CA SER A 96 13.08 29.94 27.79
C SER A 96 14.25 29.96 26.78
N LYS A 97 15.40 29.42 27.15
CA LYS A 97 16.56 29.28 26.27
C LYS A 97 16.26 28.35 25.10
N THR A 98 15.59 27.24 25.35
CA THR A 98 15.19 26.27 24.33
C THR A 98 14.27 26.92 23.28
N ILE A 99 13.26 27.70 23.72
CA ILE A 99 12.33 28.40 22.84
C ILE A 99 13.06 29.38 21.90
N ILE A 100 13.99 30.19 22.44
CA ILE A 100 14.72 31.21 21.65
C ILE A 100 15.81 30.60 20.76
N SER A 101 16.24 29.38 21.03
CA SER A 101 17.26 28.65 20.25
C SER A 101 16.66 27.82 19.12
N CYS A 102 15.35 27.77 18.94
CA CYS A 102 14.67 27.00 17.92
C CYS A 102 13.77 27.88 17.06
N TYR A 103 13.48 27.40 15.84
CA TYR A 103 12.52 28.07 14.96
C TYR A 103 11.09 27.60 15.27
N CYS A 104 10.20 28.54 15.64
CA CYS A 104 8.80 28.24 15.91
C CYS A 104 8.03 28.02 14.59
N LEU A 105 7.62 26.79 14.31
CA LEU A 105 6.89 26.45 13.09
C LEU A 105 5.48 27.04 13.05
N ASN A 106 4.87 27.32 14.23
CA ASN A 106 3.60 28.02 14.29
C ASN A 106 3.71 29.46 13.74
N SER A 107 4.86 30.13 13.93
CA SER A 107 5.08 31.47 13.34
C SER A 107 5.17 31.43 11.80
N PHE A 108 5.62 30.33 11.20
CA PHE A 108 5.51 30.11 9.76
C PHE A 108 4.05 30.03 9.31
N LEU A 109 3.21 29.25 10.01
CA LEU A 109 1.79 29.13 9.70
C LEU A 109 1.03 30.44 9.89
N ASP A 110 1.38 31.21 10.92
CA ASP A 110 0.84 32.57 11.12
C ASP A 110 1.23 33.47 9.94
N GLY A 111 2.48 33.40 9.48
CA GLY A 111 2.98 34.15 8.32
C GLY A 111 2.20 33.84 7.04
N ILE A 112 1.96 32.56 6.73
CA ILE A 112 1.21 32.18 5.53
C ILE A 112 -0.27 32.50 5.60
N SER A 113 -0.84 32.67 6.78
CA SER A 113 -2.26 33.02 6.95
C SER A 113 -2.64 34.39 6.36
N ALA A 114 -1.65 35.27 6.20
CA ALA A 114 -1.81 36.57 5.57
C ALA A 114 -2.07 36.49 4.06
N TYR A 115 -1.71 35.39 3.45
CA TYR A 115 -1.84 35.19 2.01
C TYR A 115 -3.07 34.33 1.67
N LYS A 116 -4.04 34.87 0.96
CA LYS A 116 -5.31 34.17 0.62
C LYS A 116 -5.23 33.48 -0.73
N GLY A 117 -5.94 32.38 -0.89
CA GLY A 117 -6.12 31.72 -2.19
C GLY A 117 -4.99 30.80 -2.65
N LYS A 118 -4.01 30.49 -1.77
CA LYS A 118 -2.86 29.62 -2.07
C LYS A 118 -3.07 28.18 -1.68
N THR A 119 -2.24 27.34 -2.25
CA THR A 119 -2.02 25.97 -1.80
C THR A 119 -0.68 25.90 -1.07
N ILE A 120 -0.72 25.61 0.22
CA ILE A 120 0.48 25.43 1.04
C ILE A 120 0.61 23.98 1.49
N ILE A 121 1.76 23.41 1.28
CA ILE A 121 2.08 22.02 1.60
C ILE A 121 3.22 22.03 2.61
N CYS A 122 2.99 21.49 3.81
CA CYS A 122 4.03 21.30 4.82
C CYS A 122 4.27 19.81 5.01
N ILE A 123 5.50 19.36 4.82
CA ILE A 123 5.89 17.95 5.00
C ILE A 123 6.97 17.90 6.06
N LEU A 124 6.69 17.23 7.17
CA LEU A 124 7.53 17.20 8.36
C LEU A 124 8.01 15.77 8.61
N ASP A 125 9.22 15.48 8.14
CA ASP A 125 9.92 14.21 8.38
C ASP A 125 10.86 14.34 9.58
N ALA A 126 10.27 14.34 10.76
CA ALA A 126 10.99 14.46 12.01
C ALA A 126 10.61 13.36 12.98
N CYS A 127 11.64 12.74 13.59
CA CYS A 127 11.45 11.80 14.67
C CYS A 127 10.72 12.50 15.82
N ARG A 128 9.77 11.78 16.43
CA ARG A 128 9.07 12.26 17.61
C ARG A 128 9.78 11.89 18.94
N ASP A 129 10.92 11.22 18.86
CA ASP A 129 11.78 10.99 20.01
C ASP A 129 12.54 12.28 20.31
N ASN A 130 12.32 12.84 21.50
CA ASN A 130 13.08 13.99 21.95
C ASN A 130 14.46 13.53 22.45
N PRO A 131 15.53 13.74 21.68
CA PRO A 131 16.88 13.41 22.15
C PRO A 131 17.32 14.25 23.37
N PHE A 132 16.52 15.27 23.69
CA PHE A 132 16.76 16.22 24.79
C PHE A 132 15.81 15.97 25.98
N ALA A 133 15.17 14.80 26.07
CA ALA A 133 14.10 14.44 27.04
C ALA A 133 14.52 14.43 28.54
N GLN A 134 15.75 14.77 28.87
CA GLN A 134 16.18 14.86 30.28
C GLN A 134 15.61 16.09 31.01
N GLU A 135 14.97 17.03 30.30
CA GLU A 135 14.39 18.23 30.90
C GLU A 135 12.86 18.08 31.08
N ARG A 136 12.39 18.30 32.31
CA ARG A 136 10.97 18.22 32.65
C ARG A 136 10.15 19.28 31.86
N GLY A 137 9.15 18.85 31.12
CA GLY A 137 8.18 19.72 30.44
C GLY A 137 8.35 19.86 28.93
N LEU A 138 9.31 19.17 28.32
CA LEU A 138 9.45 19.05 26.87
C LEU A 138 8.74 17.75 26.42
N ALA A 139 7.66 17.90 25.64
CA ALA A 139 7.01 16.75 25.04
C ALA A 139 7.76 16.31 23.77
N THR A 140 7.73 15.02 23.49
CA THR A 140 8.37 14.42 22.30
C THR A 140 7.59 14.75 21.04
N GLY A 141 8.31 15.11 19.96
CA GLY A 141 7.77 15.26 18.60
C GLY A 141 6.91 16.49 18.37
N PHE A 142 6.31 16.54 17.17
CA PHE A 142 5.40 17.61 16.81
C PHE A 142 3.97 17.36 17.34
N ALA A 143 3.34 18.43 17.89
CA ALA A 143 1.92 18.44 18.18
C ALA A 143 1.08 18.55 16.90
N PRO A 144 -0.13 18.01 16.87
CA PRO A 144 -1.09 18.38 15.87
C PRO A 144 -1.31 19.91 15.83
N PHE A 145 -1.30 20.50 14.64
CA PHE A 145 -1.70 21.90 14.52
C PHE A 145 -3.20 22.04 14.73
N ILE A 146 -3.57 22.92 15.64
CA ILE A 146 -4.98 23.27 15.87
C ILE A 146 -5.33 24.39 14.89
N ASN A 147 -6.34 24.17 14.01
CA ASN A 147 -6.82 25.12 13.02
C ASN A 147 -5.74 25.64 12.05
N PRO A 148 -5.14 24.79 11.19
CA PRO A 148 -4.21 25.26 10.17
C PRO A 148 -4.91 26.26 9.24
N PRO A 149 -4.16 27.22 8.65
CA PRO A 149 -4.71 28.18 7.69
C PRO A 149 -5.42 27.47 6.54
N LYS A 150 -6.49 28.10 6.03
CA LYS A 150 -7.27 27.60 4.89
C LYS A 150 -6.37 27.47 3.65
N GLY A 151 -6.50 26.34 2.91
CA GLY A 151 -5.65 26.07 1.76
C GLY A 151 -4.33 25.38 2.11
N THR A 152 -4.20 24.86 3.32
CA THR A 152 -2.96 24.20 3.80
C THR A 152 -3.17 22.70 3.98
N ILE A 153 -2.16 21.90 3.63
CA ILE A 153 -2.04 20.50 4.04
C ILE A 153 -0.72 20.31 4.80
N ILE A 154 -0.78 19.63 5.94
CA ILE A 154 0.37 19.36 6.79
C ILE A 154 0.48 17.86 6.98
N ALA A 155 1.60 17.29 6.54
CA ALA A 155 1.88 15.87 6.63
C ALA A 155 3.06 15.60 7.58
N TYR A 156 2.92 14.54 8.38
CA TYR A 156 3.92 14.09 9.35
C TYR A 156 4.35 12.67 9.02
N SER A 157 5.63 12.39 9.12
CA SER A 157 6.18 11.04 8.85
C SER A 157 5.76 9.98 9.86
N THR A 158 5.30 10.37 11.05
CA THR A 158 4.91 9.44 12.11
C THR A 158 3.80 10.02 13.01
N SER A 159 3.05 9.13 13.66
CA SER A 159 2.06 9.47 14.68
C SER A 159 2.70 9.89 16.01
N SER A 160 1.92 10.43 16.96
CA SER A 160 2.41 11.08 18.20
C SER A 160 3.24 10.18 19.11
N ASP A 161 3.13 8.86 18.99
CA ASP A 161 3.71 7.91 19.94
C ASP A 161 4.70 6.92 19.30
N CYS A 162 5.10 7.17 18.04
CA CYS A 162 5.98 6.29 17.27
C CYS A 162 7.21 7.04 16.75
N GLY A 163 8.40 6.41 16.84
CA GLY A 163 9.61 6.89 16.18
C GLY A 163 9.51 6.72 14.65
N ALA A 164 10.21 7.54 13.87
CA ALA A 164 10.46 7.29 12.47
C ALA A 164 11.59 6.27 12.31
N PHE A 165 11.46 5.36 11.34
CA PHE A 165 12.51 4.39 11.04
C PHE A 165 13.47 4.93 9.99
N ASP A 166 14.75 4.66 10.20
CA ASP A 166 15.73 4.75 9.13
C ASP A 166 15.40 3.72 8.05
N GLY A 167 15.35 4.15 6.79
CA GLY A 167 15.14 3.23 5.67
C GLY A 167 16.32 2.25 5.51
N LEU A 168 16.14 1.23 4.68
CA LEU A 168 17.24 0.29 4.35
C LEU A 168 18.33 0.92 3.47
N CYS A 169 18.06 2.10 2.92
CA CYS A 169 18.95 2.88 2.06
C CYS A 169 19.39 4.18 2.75
N SER A 170 19.80 5.15 1.96
CA SER A 170 20.29 6.44 2.44
C SER A 170 19.21 7.42 2.91
N ASN A 171 17.92 7.06 2.84
CA ASN A 171 16.79 7.90 3.23
C ASN A 171 16.04 7.32 4.43
N GLY A 172 15.31 8.17 5.15
CA GLY A 172 14.26 7.76 6.04
C GLY A 172 13.15 7.01 5.30
N LEU A 173 12.49 6.03 5.95
CA LEU A 173 11.46 5.21 5.32
C LEU A 173 10.33 6.05 4.71
N TYR A 174 9.88 7.08 5.43
CA TYR A 174 8.81 7.96 4.95
C TYR A 174 9.21 8.70 3.67
N THR A 175 10.36 9.37 3.66
CA THR A 175 10.85 10.10 2.49
C THR A 175 11.12 9.16 1.31
N GLN A 176 11.62 7.95 1.57
CA GLN A 176 11.81 6.94 0.52
C GLN A 176 10.51 6.63 -0.24
N VAL A 177 9.39 6.46 0.48
CA VAL A 177 8.09 6.18 -0.12
C VAL A 177 7.46 7.44 -0.73
N LEU A 178 7.59 8.58 -0.04
CA LEU A 178 7.00 9.85 -0.47
C LEU A 178 7.52 10.32 -1.82
N LYS A 179 8.84 10.29 -2.03
CA LYS A 179 9.47 10.77 -3.28
C LYS A 179 8.96 10.05 -4.52
N ASP A 180 8.69 8.74 -4.40
CA ASP A 180 8.13 7.95 -5.49
C ASP A 180 6.64 8.28 -5.71
N ALA A 181 5.89 8.44 -4.64
CA ALA A 181 4.46 8.78 -4.70
C ALA A 181 4.20 10.17 -5.32
N MET A 182 5.07 11.16 -5.06
CA MET A 182 4.96 12.51 -5.63
C MET A 182 5.08 12.52 -7.17
N LEU A 183 5.78 11.56 -7.75
CA LEU A 183 5.97 11.45 -9.19
C LEU A 183 4.78 10.80 -9.91
N ILE A 184 3.81 10.23 -9.17
CA ILE A 184 2.65 9.57 -9.76
C ILE A 184 1.74 10.60 -10.43
N PRO A 185 1.51 10.50 -11.76
CA PRO A 185 0.66 11.46 -12.45
C PRO A 185 -0.81 11.37 -12.02
N ASN A 186 -1.50 12.50 -12.05
CA ASN A 186 -2.94 12.60 -11.79
C ASN A 186 -3.40 12.01 -10.43
N LEU A 187 -2.51 11.92 -9.45
CA LEU A 187 -2.83 11.48 -8.09
C LEU A 187 -3.10 12.71 -7.22
N LYS A 188 -4.31 12.81 -6.67
CA LYS A 188 -4.65 13.88 -5.72
C LYS A 188 -3.77 13.79 -4.49
N ILE A 189 -3.38 14.94 -3.95
CA ILE A 189 -2.44 15.00 -2.83
C ILE A 189 -2.93 14.23 -1.59
N GLU A 190 -4.22 14.26 -1.29
CA GLU A 190 -4.80 13.50 -0.17
C GLU A 190 -4.73 11.98 -0.43
N GLU A 191 -5.01 11.55 -1.66
CA GLU A 191 -4.90 10.15 -2.05
C GLU A 191 -3.43 9.70 -2.05
N MET A 192 -2.51 10.59 -2.47
CA MET A 192 -1.08 10.34 -2.41
C MET A 192 -0.62 10.11 -0.97
N PHE A 193 -0.96 10.98 -0.04
CA PHE A 193 -0.58 10.79 1.37
C PHE A 193 -1.22 9.54 1.99
N LYS A 194 -2.47 9.21 1.62
CA LYS A 194 -3.09 7.96 2.04
C LYS A 194 -2.33 6.74 1.51
N ALA A 195 -1.89 6.78 0.25
CA ALA A 195 -1.10 5.70 -0.35
C ALA A 195 0.29 5.58 0.32
N VAL A 196 0.96 6.71 0.59
CA VAL A 196 2.22 6.77 1.35
C VAL A 196 2.05 6.14 2.73
N ARG A 197 0.99 6.50 3.47
CA ARG A 197 0.68 5.95 4.80
C ARG A 197 0.57 4.44 4.78
N ASN A 198 -0.22 3.91 3.85
CA ASN A 198 -0.40 2.46 3.71
C ASN A 198 0.93 1.76 3.41
N LYS A 199 1.72 2.32 2.50
CA LYS A 199 3.00 1.72 2.10
C LYS A 199 4.07 1.79 3.18
N VAL A 200 4.15 2.89 3.90
CA VAL A 200 5.04 3.05 5.08
C VAL A 200 4.66 2.07 6.18
N SER A 201 3.36 1.94 6.51
CA SER A 201 2.86 0.98 7.48
C SER A 201 3.20 -0.47 7.08
N GLU A 202 2.93 -0.85 5.82
CA GLU A 202 3.26 -2.18 5.28
C GLU A 202 4.76 -2.50 5.41
N ILE A 203 5.62 -1.59 4.96
CA ILE A 203 7.08 -1.78 4.98
C ILE A 203 7.59 -1.82 6.42
N SER A 204 7.14 -0.90 7.27
CA SER A 204 7.61 -0.82 8.66
C SER A 204 7.25 -2.07 9.47
N ILE A 205 6.03 -2.60 9.31
CA ILE A 205 5.62 -3.86 9.94
C ILE A 205 6.47 -5.03 9.42
N SER A 206 6.64 -5.11 8.09
CA SER A 206 7.33 -6.25 7.47
C SER A 206 8.83 -6.29 7.74
N GLN A 207 9.49 -5.13 7.86
CA GLN A 207 10.94 -5.04 8.01
C GLN A 207 11.40 -4.84 9.45
N TYR A 208 10.64 -4.09 10.24
CA TYR A 208 11.04 -3.72 11.60
C TYR A 208 10.16 -4.36 12.69
N GLY A 209 9.05 -5.03 12.30
CA GLY A 209 8.12 -5.64 13.26
C GLY A 209 7.33 -4.63 14.09
N LYS A 210 7.38 -3.34 13.75
CA LYS A 210 6.68 -2.25 14.42
C LYS A 210 6.11 -1.30 13.38
N GLU A 211 4.88 -0.84 13.58
CA GLU A 211 4.21 0.05 12.65
C GLU A 211 4.73 1.49 12.74
N GLN A 212 5.05 2.11 11.59
CA GLN A 212 5.17 3.55 11.42
C GLN A 212 3.94 4.04 10.67
N LEU A 213 3.13 4.88 11.30
CA LEU A 213 1.91 5.42 10.71
C LEU A 213 2.09 6.91 10.47
N SER A 214 2.13 7.34 9.21
CA SER A 214 2.15 8.76 8.83
C SER A 214 0.77 9.36 8.98
N TRP A 215 0.70 10.69 9.09
CA TRP A 215 -0.53 11.40 9.40
C TRP A 215 -0.59 12.71 8.63
N GLU A 216 -1.78 13.15 8.18
CA GLU A 216 -1.96 14.46 7.56
C GLU A 216 -3.21 15.17 8.05
N TYR A 217 -3.16 16.52 8.01
CA TYR A 217 -4.29 17.43 8.17
C TYR A 217 -4.44 18.26 6.91
N SER A 218 -5.61 18.23 6.27
CA SER A 218 -5.90 19.00 5.06
C SER A 218 -7.01 20.00 5.33
N SER A 219 -6.78 21.25 4.94
CA SER A 219 -7.77 22.34 4.81
C SER A 219 -7.84 22.85 3.37
N LEU A 220 -7.36 22.04 2.41
CA LEU A 220 -7.39 22.36 0.98
C LEU A 220 -8.84 22.54 0.51
N ILE A 221 -9.05 23.46 -0.44
CA ILE A 221 -10.40 23.74 -0.99
C ILE A 221 -10.54 23.15 -2.37
N GLY A 222 -9.44 23.05 -3.11
CA GLY A 222 -9.39 22.50 -4.46
C GLY A 222 -8.46 21.29 -4.52
N ASP A 223 -8.58 20.52 -5.58
CA ASP A 223 -7.69 19.40 -5.85
C ASP A 223 -6.28 19.91 -6.18
N PHE A 224 -5.27 19.30 -5.59
CA PHE A 224 -3.88 19.51 -5.94
C PHE A 224 -3.22 18.22 -6.43
N TYR A 225 -2.40 18.36 -7.47
CA TYR A 225 -1.65 17.28 -8.10
C TYR A 225 -0.18 17.72 -8.26
N PHE A 226 0.75 16.90 -7.79
CA PHE A 226 2.18 17.16 -8.02
C PHE A 226 2.53 17.06 -9.51
N SER A 227 2.03 16.01 -10.17
CA SER A 227 2.21 15.76 -11.59
C SER A 227 0.86 15.62 -12.28
N VAL A 228 0.68 16.33 -13.39
CA VAL A 228 -0.51 16.22 -14.23
C VAL A 228 -0.07 15.83 -15.63
N VAL A 229 -0.56 14.70 -16.11
CA VAL A 229 -0.44 14.32 -17.53
C VAL A 229 -1.78 14.61 -18.20
N PRO A 230 -1.79 15.17 -19.39
CA PRO A 230 -3.03 15.34 -20.13
C PRO A 230 -3.78 14.01 -20.18
N GLN A 231 -5.05 14.02 -19.77
CA GLN A 231 -5.91 12.84 -19.95
C GLN A 231 -5.98 12.53 -21.46
N PRO A 232 -5.81 11.27 -21.88
CA PRO A 232 -6.08 10.92 -23.25
C PRO A 232 -7.53 11.31 -23.58
N VAL A 233 -7.72 11.93 -24.72
CA VAL A 233 -9.04 12.31 -25.20
C VAL A 233 -9.93 11.07 -25.17
N ASN A 234 -11.04 11.14 -24.43
CA ASN A 234 -11.95 10.02 -24.23
C ASN A 234 -12.69 9.74 -25.56
N VAL A 235 -12.07 8.95 -26.43
CA VAL A 235 -12.74 8.41 -27.61
C VAL A 235 -13.66 7.32 -27.08
N GLN A 236 -14.97 7.54 -27.15
CA GLN A 236 -15.97 6.52 -26.82
C GLN A 236 -15.87 5.39 -27.86
N ILE A 237 -15.13 4.35 -27.50
CA ILE A 237 -15.07 3.13 -28.30
C ILE A 237 -16.14 2.20 -27.72
N THR A 238 -17.03 1.75 -28.60
CA THR A 238 -18.11 0.85 -28.22
C THR A 238 -17.57 -0.53 -27.86
N ASP A 239 -18.29 -1.25 -27.02
CA ASP A 239 -17.91 -2.62 -26.64
C ASP A 239 -17.81 -3.53 -27.88
N ASP A 240 -18.64 -3.30 -28.90
CA ASP A 240 -18.56 -4.01 -30.20
C ASP A 240 -17.24 -3.78 -30.94
N GLU A 241 -16.68 -2.58 -30.90
CA GLU A 241 -15.37 -2.28 -31.50
C GLU A 241 -14.24 -2.96 -30.74
N ILE A 242 -14.33 -3.01 -29.40
CA ILE A 242 -13.39 -3.75 -28.56
C ILE A 242 -13.45 -5.25 -28.89
N TYR A 243 -14.64 -5.83 -28.94
CA TYR A 243 -14.84 -7.25 -29.30
C TYR A 243 -14.39 -7.55 -30.74
N LYS A 244 -14.61 -6.64 -31.69
CA LYS A 244 -14.14 -6.78 -33.06
C LYS A 244 -12.61 -6.77 -33.16
N PHE A 245 -11.96 -5.90 -32.39
CA PHE A 245 -10.50 -5.88 -32.27
C PHE A 245 -9.95 -7.19 -31.67
N ILE A 246 -10.57 -7.69 -30.60
CA ILE A 246 -10.19 -8.95 -29.95
C ILE A 246 -10.36 -10.13 -30.90
N ARG A 247 -11.44 -10.20 -31.68
CA ARG A 247 -11.67 -11.26 -32.67
C ARG A 247 -10.67 -11.23 -33.81
N LEU A 248 -10.30 -10.06 -34.28
CA LEU A 248 -9.26 -9.90 -35.32
C LEU A 248 -7.92 -10.42 -34.79
N ARG A 249 -7.66 -10.21 -33.53
CA ARG A 249 -6.45 -10.67 -32.86
C ARG A 249 -6.42 -12.18 -32.67
N GLN A 250 -7.53 -12.81 -32.27
CA GLN A 250 -7.65 -14.25 -32.16
C GLN A 250 -7.35 -14.95 -33.50
N LYS A 251 -7.85 -14.37 -34.59
CA LYS A 251 -7.60 -14.90 -35.93
C LYS A 251 -6.11 -14.81 -36.32
N SER A 252 -5.43 -13.74 -35.95
CA SER A 252 -3.97 -13.60 -36.15
C SER A 252 -3.16 -14.59 -35.33
N TYR A 253 -3.66 -15.01 -34.16
CA TYR A 253 -3.01 -15.98 -33.27
C TYR A 253 -3.17 -17.41 -33.78
N GLU A 254 -4.31 -17.77 -34.36
CA GLU A 254 -4.56 -19.09 -34.95
C GLU A 254 -3.69 -19.35 -36.20
N ASP A 255 -3.21 -18.26 -36.85
CA ASP A 255 -2.41 -18.32 -38.08
C ASP A 255 -0.87 -18.28 -37.84
N SER A 256 -0.38 -18.05 -36.61
CA SER A 256 1.05 -17.90 -36.31
C SER A 256 1.57 -18.97 -35.32
N SER A 257 2.53 -19.76 -35.74
CA SER A 257 3.02 -20.93 -35.00
C SER A 257 4.30 -20.73 -34.18
N ASP A 258 4.90 -19.53 -34.11
CA ASP A 258 6.15 -19.32 -33.35
C ASP A 258 6.26 -17.94 -32.71
N ASP A 259 6.76 -17.90 -31.46
CA ASP A 259 7.09 -16.76 -30.59
C ASP A 259 5.90 -15.96 -30.00
N ILE A 260 5.28 -16.57 -29.01
CA ILE A 260 4.04 -16.15 -28.36
C ILE A 260 4.19 -14.86 -27.52
N TYR A 261 5.34 -14.61 -26.90
CA TYR A 261 5.45 -13.59 -25.85
C TYR A 261 5.59 -12.13 -26.33
N ASP A 262 6.30 -11.87 -27.41
CA ASP A 262 6.52 -10.50 -27.88
C ASP A 262 5.34 -9.97 -28.75
N ILE A 263 4.61 -10.85 -29.38
CA ILE A 263 3.49 -10.52 -30.28
C ILE A 263 2.22 -10.16 -29.50
N GLU A 264 2.04 -10.68 -28.26
CA GLU A 264 0.85 -10.46 -27.45
C GLU A 264 0.74 -9.03 -26.88
N CYS A 265 1.86 -8.37 -26.59
CA CYS A 265 1.87 -7.02 -25.99
C CYS A 265 1.68 -5.89 -26.99
N LEU A 266 2.25 -6.00 -28.17
CA LEU A 266 2.27 -4.94 -29.19
C LEU A 266 0.88 -4.42 -29.54
N PRO A 267 -0.14 -5.26 -29.80
CA PRO A 267 -1.47 -4.76 -30.16
C PRO A 267 -2.24 -4.09 -29.01
N TYR A 268 -1.94 -4.43 -27.77
CA TYR A 268 -2.55 -3.75 -26.62
C TYR A 268 -1.94 -2.37 -26.44
N VAL A 269 -0.62 -2.25 -26.62
CA VAL A 269 0.09 -0.97 -26.63
C VAL A 269 -0.34 -0.12 -27.82
N ASP A 270 -0.48 -0.73 -29.00
CA ASP A 270 -0.97 -0.03 -30.21
C ASP A 270 -2.43 0.41 -30.07
N ALA A 271 -3.29 -0.40 -29.48
CA ALA A 271 -4.66 -0.02 -29.19
C ALA A 271 -4.74 1.12 -28.16
N TYR A 272 -3.92 1.06 -27.10
CA TYR A 272 -3.79 2.15 -26.14
C TYR A 272 -3.31 3.44 -26.81
N ASN A 273 -2.21 3.37 -27.58
CA ASN A 273 -1.63 4.54 -28.24
C ASN A 273 -2.53 5.13 -29.34
N LYS A 274 -3.23 4.28 -30.09
CA LYS A 274 -4.05 4.70 -31.23
C LYS A 274 -5.46 5.11 -30.85
N TYR A 275 -6.06 4.43 -29.88
CA TYR A 275 -7.48 4.60 -29.53
C TYR A 275 -7.68 5.07 -28.09
N HIS A 276 -6.59 5.24 -27.33
CA HIS A 276 -6.65 5.59 -25.90
C HIS A 276 -7.57 4.68 -25.06
N ILE A 277 -7.72 3.42 -25.50
CA ILE A 277 -8.49 2.44 -24.76
C ILE A 277 -7.65 1.97 -23.58
N PRO A 278 -8.17 1.98 -22.36
CA PRO A 278 -7.46 1.42 -21.21
C PRO A 278 -7.05 -0.03 -21.48
N ILE A 279 -5.75 -0.31 -21.47
CA ILE A 279 -5.19 -1.64 -21.76
C ILE A 279 -5.85 -2.73 -20.92
N ILE A 280 -6.14 -2.42 -19.65
CA ILE A 280 -6.77 -3.38 -18.74
C ILE A 280 -8.20 -3.74 -19.21
N LYS A 281 -8.94 -2.80 -19.80
CA LYS A 281 -10.28 -3.05 -20.33
C LYS A 281 -10.23 -4.03 -21.51
N ILE A 282 -9.26 -3.85 -22.39
CA ILE A 282 -9.01 -4.74 -23.53
C ILE A 282 -8.57 -6.12 -23.02
N LEU A 283 -7.63 -6.15 -22.09
CA LEU A 283 -7.10 -7.40 -21.55
C LEU A 283 -8.18 -8.20 -20.80
N ARG A 284 -9.02 -7.53 -20.00
CA ARG A 284 -10.16 -8.16 -19.34
C ARG A 284 -11.16 -8.77 -20.33
N ALA A 285 -11.51 -8.02 -21.39
CA ALA A 285 -12.43 -8.49 -22.41
C ALA A 285 -11.85 -9.70 -23.14
N TYR A 286 -10.56 -9.66 -23.51
CA TYR A 286 -9.87 -10.77 -24.15
C TYR A 286 -9.84 -12.01 -23.25
N SER A 287 -9.37 -11.88 -22.01
CA SER A 287 -9.30 -12.99 -21.05
C SER A 287 -10.67 -13.60 -20.80
N ARG A 288 -11.71 -12.77 -20.71
CA ARG A 288 -13.08 -13.24 -20.52
C ARG A 288 -13.55 -14.10 -21.69
N VAL A 289 -13.33 -13.66 -22.93
CA VAL A 289 -13.70 -14.41 -24.14
C VAL A 289 -12.90 -15.71 -24.25
N ASP A 290 -11.60 -15.67 -23.98
CA ASP A 290 -10.75 -16.85 -24.08
C ASP A 290 -11.10 -17.89 -23.03
N TYR A 291 -11.30 -17.50 -21.79
CA TYR A 291 -11.72 -18.41 -20.73
C TYR A 291 -13.13 -18.96 -20.93
N GLN A 292 -14.05 -18.17 -21.47
CA GLN A 292 -15.39 -18.65 -21.85
C GLN A 292 -15.34 -19.77 -22.90
N LYS A 293 -14.48 -19.63 -23.91
CA LYS A 293 -14.27 -20.68 -24.92
C LYS A 293 -13.75 -21.97 -24.29
N GLN A 294 -12.97 -21.85 -23.21
CA GLN A 294 -12.44 -22.99 -22.45
C GLN A 294 -13.45 -23.52 -21.40
N GLY A 295 -14.66 -22.95 -21.32
CA GLY A 295 -15.71 -23.34 -20.39
C GLY A 295 -15.57 -22.76 -18.98
N TYR A 296 -14.75 -21.70 -18.81
CA TYR A 296 -14.53 -21.04 -17.52
C TYR A 296 -15.25 -19.70 -17.45
N ASN A 297 -15.80 -19.39 -16.28
CA ASN A 297 -16.55 -18.15 -16.02
C ASN A 297 -15.95 -17.43 -14.81
N PHE A 298 -15.09 -16.44 -15.06
CA PHE A 298 -14.33 -15.74 -14.02
C PHE A 298 -15.00 -14.44 -13.55
N SER A 299 -14.86 -14.12 -12.26
CA SER A 299 -15.15 -12.78 -11.74
C SER A 299 -14.10 -11.78 -12.27
N ASP A 300 -14.45 -10.50 -12.32
CA ASP A 300 -13.51 -9.45 -12.74
C ASP A 300 -12.28 -9.39 -11.84
N ALA A 301 -12.47 -9.51 -10.52
CA ALA A 301 -11.34 -9.54 -9.58
C ALA A 301 -10.36 -10.68 -9.87
N THR A 302 -10.85 -11.82 -10.34
CA THR A 302 -10.01 -12.97 -10.66
C THR A 302 -9.34 -12.83 -12.02
N ILE A 303 -10.06 -12.30 -13.01
CA ILE A 303 -9.45 -11.93 -14.30
C ILE A 303 -8.33 -10.93 -14.07
N ASP A 304 -8.53 -9.95 -13.20
CA ASP A 304 -7.50 -8.98 -12.84
C ASP A 304 -6.30 -9.62 -12.14
N GLN A 305 -6.54 -10.55 -11.21
CA GLN A 305 -5.46 -11.24 -10.52
C GLN A 305 -4.66 -12.15 -11.46
N ILE A 306 -5.32 -12.85 -12.37
CA ILE A 306 -4.65 -13.64 -13.41
C ILE A 306 -3.88 -12.71 -14.33
N ASN A 307 -4.50 -11.64 -14.80
CA ASN A 307 -3.87 -10.66 -15.67
C ASN A 307 -2.73 -9.93 -14.98
N SER A 308 -2.75 -9.76 -13.65
CA SER A 308 -1.65 -9.12 -12.92
C SER A 308 -0.33 -9.87 -13.07
N ASN A 309 -0.37 -11.19 -13.07
CA ASN A 309 0.81 -12.03 -13.29
C ASN A 309 1.33 -11.91 -14.73
N TYR A 310 0.41 -11.94 -15.72
CA TYR A 310 0.76 -11.73 -17.13
C TYR A 310 1.25 -10.30 -17.37
N LEU A 311 0.53 -9.30 -16.85
CA LEU A 311 0.91 -7.90 -16.96
C LEU A 311 2.31 -7.65 -16.38
N SER A 312 2.63 -8.25 -15.24
CA SER A 312 3.96 -8.15 -14.63
C SER A 312 5.05 -8.80 -15.49
N ALA A 313 4.76 -9.97 -16.09
CA ALA A 313 5.66 -10.64 -17.02
C ALA A 313 5.93 -9.80 -18.29
N TRP A 314 4.96 -8.97 -18.70
CA TRP A 314 5.06 -8.09 -19.87
C TRP A 314 5.65 -6.70 -19.57
N GLY A 315 6.13 -6.49 -18.34
CA GLY A 315 6.73 -5.22 -17.93
C GLY A 315 5.74 -4.19 -17.42
N PHE A 316 4.49 -4.60 -17.13
CA PHE A 316 3.57 -3.79 -16.36
C PHE A 316 3.88 -3.94 -14.88
N ARG A 317 3.79 -2.85 -14.13
CA ARG A 317 3.92 -2.86 -12.67
C ARG A 317 2.73 -2.17 -12.03
N GLN A 318 2.33 -2.66 -10.86
CA GLN A 318 1.32 -2.00 -10.05
C GLN A 318 2.00 -1.30 -8.87
N GLU A 319 1.83 0.01 -8.79
CA GLU A 319 2.31 0.82 -7.68
C GLU A 319 1.19 1.74 -7.20
N TYR A 320 0.98 1.82 -5.88
CA TYR A 320 -0.05 2.66 -5.27
C TYR A 320 -1.46 2.47 -5.84
N GLY A 321 -1.80 1.22 -6.21
CA GLY A 321 -3.10 0.88 -6.80
C GLY A 321 -3.28 1.28 -8.26
N ARG A 322 -2.24 1.75 -8.93
CA ARG A 322 -2.22 2.14 -10.36
C ARG A 322 -1.30 1.25 -11.16
N TRP A 323 -1.62 1.06 -12.43
CA TRP A 323 -0.81 0.29 -13.35
C TRP A 323 0.10 1.19 -14.19
N TYR A 324 1.33 0.74 -14.41
CA TYR A 324 2.34 1.38 -15.25
C TYR A 324 2.88 0.38 -16.25
N TYR A 325 3.10 0.84 -17.48
CA TYR A 325 3.87 0.10 -18.48
C TYR A 325 5.13 0.89 -18.80
N LYS A 326 6.28 0.29 -18.55
CA LYS A 326 7.55 1.02 -18.50
C LYS A 326 7.38 2.19 -17.51
N ASP A 327 7.51 3.43 -17.94
CA ASP A 327 7.35 4.61 -17.08
C ASP A 327 6.02 5.37 -17.35
N HIS A 328 5.11 4.76 -18.12
CA HIS A 328 3.84 5.39 -18.48
C HIS A 328 2.68 4.83 -17.65
N TYR A 329 1.88 5.72 -17.07
CA TYR A 329 0.64 5.37 -16.38
C TYR A 329 -0.37 4.74 -17.36
N VAL A 330 -1.01 3.65 -16.92
CA VAL A 330 -2.07 2.97 -17.65
C VAL A 330 -3.37 3.13 -16.89
N GLU A 331 -4.36 3.79 -17.49
CA GLU A 331 -5.65 3.99 -16.84
C GLU A 331 -6.45 2.68 -16.78
N MET A 332 -6.98 2.37 -15.59
CA MET A 332 -7.90 1.27 -15.37
C MET A 332 -9.30 1.76 -15.73
N GLY A 333 -9.75 1.50 -16.95
CA GLY A 333 -11.11 1.86 -17.36
C GLY A 333 -12.19 1.10 -16.56
N ASP A 334 -13.44 1.60 -16.65
CA ASP A 334 -14.58 0.94 -16.03
C ASP A 334 -14.74 -0.51 -16.50
N LEU A 335 -15.14 -1.37 -15.55
CA LEU A 335 -15.41 -2.78 -15.82
C LEU A 335 -16.59 -2.93 -16.77
N LEU A 336 -16.44 -3.79 -17.78
CA LEU A 336 -17.60 -4.27 -18.53
C LEU A 336 -18.49 -5.09 -17.59
N PRO A 337 -19.82 -4.89 -17.58
CA PRO A 337 -20.71 -5.67 -16.72
C PRO A 337 -20.58 -7.16 -17.06
N LEU A 338 -20.50 -7.99 -16.02
CA LEU A 338 -20.52 -9.45 -16.16
C LEU A 338 -21.85 -9.89 -16.79
N PRO A 339 -21.85 -10.67 -17.90
CA PRO A 339 -23.03 -11.35 -18.36
C PRO A 339 -23.68 -12.15 -17.21
N GLU A 340 -25.02 -12.23 -17.19
CA GLU A 340 -25.76 -12.93 -16.08
C GLU A 340 -25.34 -14.40 -15.92
N GLU A 341 -24.98 -15.07 -17.01
CA GLU A 341 -24.50 -16.45 -17.00
C GLU A 341 -23.18 -16.62 -16.21
N LEU A 342 -22.44 -15.52 -16.00
CA LEU A 342 -21.10 -15.51 -15.40
C LEU A 342 -21.11 -15.12 -13.93
N LYS A 343 -22.25 -14.64 -13.43
CA LYS A 343 -22.38 -14.34 -12.00
C LYS A 343 -22.33 -15.62 -11.17
N PRO A 344 -21.75 -15.59 -9.97
CA PRO A 344 -21.79 -16.72 -9.08
C PRO A 344 -23.26 -17.16 -8.89
N LYS A 345 -23.56 -18.42 -9.21
CA LYS A 345 -24.92 -18.96 -9.03
C LYS A 345 -25.23 -19.05 -7.54
N SER A 346 -26.38 -18.54 -7.13
CA SER A 346 -26.85 -18.68 -5.74
C SER A 346 -26.93 -20.14 -5.32
N PRO A 347 -26.74 -20.47 -4.04
CA PRO A 347 -26.96 -21.82 -3.50
C PRO A 347 -28.35 -22.32 -3.86
N ILE A 348 -28.51 -23.65 -3.97
CA ILE A 348 -29.79 -24.25 -4.14
C ILE A 348 -30.56 -24.15 -2.83
N LYS A 349 -31.76 -23.58 -2.86
CA LYS A 349 -32.60 -23.39 -1.65
C LYS A 349 -32.79 -24.71 -0.91
N GLY A 350 -32.46 -24.72 0.39
CA GLY A 350 -32.54 -25.91 1.25
C GLY A 350 -31.31 -26.82 1.19
N GLN A 351 -30.26 -26.42 0.42
CA GLN A 351 -28.96 -27.11 0.37
C GLN A 351 -27.79 -26.16 0.73
N GLU A 352 -28.12 -25.03 1.30
CA GLU A 352 -27.14 -24.01 1.70
C GLU A 352 -26.26 -24.53 2.84
N LEU A 353 -24.95 -24.45 2.69
CA LEU A 353 -23.99 -24.88 3.70
C LEU A 353 -23.06 -23.69 4.03
N LYS A 354 -23.36 -23.03 5.14
CA LYS A 354 -22.50 -21.94 5.65
C LYS A 354 -21.28 -22.55 6.33
N ILE A 355 -20.09 -22.27 5.78
CA ILE A 355 -18.83 -22.77 6.33
C ILE A 355 -18.27 -21.76 7.33
N GLU A 356 -18.01 -22.27 8.54
CA GLU A 356 -17.41 -21.54 9.63
C GLU A 356 -16.25 -22.35 10.21
N ALA A 357 -15.18 -21.67 10.62
CA ALA A 357 -14.01 -22.30 11.21
C ALA A 357 -13.34 -21.43 12.26
N SER A 358 -12.71 -22.09 13.22
CA SER A 358 -11.78 -21.48 14.17
C SER A 358 -10.51 -22.33 14.26
N LEU A 359 -9.41 -21.73 14.75
CA LEU A 359 -8.10 -22.35 14.76
C LEU A 359 -7.47 -22.32 16.14
N THR A 360 -6.87 -23.43 16.52
CA THR A 360 -5.86 -23.47 17.60
C THR A 360 -4.56 -24.04 17.06
N ALA A 361 -3.47 -23.77 17.76
CA ALA A 361 -2.18 -24.31 17.41
C ALA A 361 -1.42 -24.69 18.68
N GLU A 362 -0.58 -25.70 18.57
CA GLU A 362 0.33 -26.13 19.61
C GLU A 362 1.76 -26.22 19.09
N MET A 363 2.71 -26.05 19.96
CA MET A 363 4.12 -26.14 19.65
C MET A 363 4.81 -27.15 20.55
N ASN A 364 5.61 -28.03 19.95
CA ASN A 364 6.39 -29.03 20.66
C ASN A 364 7.78 -29.17 20.01
N ASN A 365 8.84 -29.00 20.80
CA ASN A 365 10.24 -29.07 20.35
C ASN A 365 10.52 -28.22 19.09
N GLY A 366 9.92 -26.99 19.05
CA GLY A 366 10.06 -26.05 17.94
C GLY A 366 9.32 -26.44 16.64
N LYS A 367 8.52 -27.48 16.67
CA LYS A 367 7.58 -27.85 15.61
C LYS A 367 6.20 -27.30 15.95
N ILE A 368 5.42 -26.90 14.95
CA ILE A 368 4.05 -26.39 15.15
C ILE A 368 3.03 -27.31 14.48
N ARG A 369 1.88 -27.49 15.13
CA ARG A 369 0.73 -28.23 14.63
C ARG A 369 -0.53 -27.39 14.81
N PHE A 370 -1.42 -27.46 13.86
CA PHE A 370 -2.67 -26.70 13.84
C PHE A 370 -3.86 -27.62 13.97
N GLN A 371 -4.87 -27.19 14.73
CA GLN A 371 -6.17 -27.83 14.80
C GLN A 371 -7.24 -26.84 14.38
N ALA A 372 -7.90 -27.11 13.25
CA ALA A 372 -9.03 -26.36 12.74
C ALA A 372 -10.34 -27.01 13.25
N PHE A 373 -11.14 -26.27 13.99
CA PHE A 373 -12.49 -26.62 14.37
C PHE A 373 -13.45 -26.03 13.34
N SER A 374 -14.24 -26.85 12.69
CA SER A 374 -15.11 -26.39 11.60
C SER A 374 -16.31 -27.31 11.41
N ASN A 375 -17.33 -26.79 10.72
CA ASN A 375 -18.46 -27.55 10.23
C ASN A 375 -18.29 -28.03 8.78
N ILE A 376 -17.06 -28.10 8.30
CA ILE A 376 -16.73 -28.65 6.99
C ILE A 376 -17.15 -30.14 7.01
N PRO A 377 -17.90 -30.60 6.00
CA PRO A 377 -18.37 -31.99 5.95
C PRO A 377 -17.23 -32.99 6.07
N GLU A 378 -17.44 -33.99 6.93
CA GLU A 378 -16.49 -35.09 7.12
C GLU A 378 -16.16 -35.78 5.80
N GLY A 379 -14.91 -36.11 5.60
CA GLY A 379 -14.40 -36.66 4.35
C GLY A 379 -13.94 -35.63 3.32
N THR A 380 -14.09 -34.32 3.58
CA THR A 380 -13.59 -33.27 2.68
C THR A 380 -12.07 -33.21 2.74
N PRO A 381 -11.34 -33.35 1.61
CA PRO A 381 -9.89 -33.16 1.57
C PRO A 381 -9.53 -31.71 1.90
N LEU A 382 -8.55 -31.54 2.77
CA LEU A 382 -8.03 -30.22 3.18
C LEU A 382 -6.51 -30.16 3.05
N ILE A 383 -6.02 -29.01 2.66
CA ILE A 383 -4.58 -28.73 2.54
C ILE A 383 -4.26 -27.57 3.48
N PHE A 384 -3.45 -27.84 4.49
CA PHE A 384 -2.87 -26.82 5.37
C PHE A 384 -1.55 -26.38 4.76
N THR A 385 -1.40 -25.12 4.43
CA THR A 385 -0.17 -24.53 3.89
C THR A 385 0.36 -23.50 4.87
N LEU A 386 1.52 -23.76 5.47
CA LEU A 386 2.23 -22.79 6.33
C LEU A 386 3.32 -22.12 5.52
N GLN A 387 3.27 -20.80 5.38
CA GLN A 387 4.19 -20.01 4.57
C GLN A 387 4.79 -18.85 5.37
N GLY A 388 6.10 -18.66 5.29
CA GLY A 388 6.87 -17.53 5.81
C GLY A 388 7.84 -17.01 4.77
N LYS A 389 8.67 -16.01 5.10
CA LYS A 389 9.58 -15.31 4.17
C LYS A 389 10.46 -16.24 3.29
N LYS A 390 10.95 -17.36 3.86
CA LYS A 390 11.78 -18.37 3.16
C LYS A 390 11.33 -19.80 3.48
N TYR A 391 10.09 -19.98 3.91
CA TYR A 391 9.55 -21.23 4.36
C TYR A 391 8.20 -21.48 3.72
N LYS A 392 7.96 -22.68 3.18
CA LYS A 392 6.67 -23.14 2.73
C LYS A 392 6.58 -24.65 2.93
N ALA A 393 5.56 -25.09 3.63
CA ALA A 393 5.27 -26.51 3.82
C ALA A 393 3.77 -26.76 3.79
N GLN A 394 3.38 -27.98 3.44
CA GLN A 394 1.98 -28.40 3.33
C GLN A 394 1.73 -29.69 4.10
N SER A 395 0.54 -29.79 4.70
CA SER A 395 0.00 -31.00 5.30
C SER A 395 -1.36 -31.27 4.66
N LYS A 396 -1.52 -32.46 4.07
CA LYS A 396 -2.78 -32.90 3.44
C LYS A 396 -3.55 -33.72 4.45
N GLN A 397 -4.79 -33.34 4.70
CA GLN A 397 -5.67 -33.97 5.69
C GLN A 397 -7.05 -34.23 5.11
N VAL A 398 -7.86 -34.94 5.85
CA VAL A 398 -9.28 -35.11 5.56
C VAL A 398 -10.10 -34.59 6.74
N ALA A 399 -11.10 -33.79 6.45
CA ALA A 399 -11.97 -33.22 7.49
C ALA A 399 -12.62 -34.32 8.34
N GLY A 400 -12.44 -34.19 9.64
CA GLY A 400 -13.17 -34.99 10.62
C GLY A 400 -14.51 -34.35 10.96
N SER A 401 -15.30 -35.00 11.81
CA SER A 401 -16.67 -34.59 12.15
C SER A 401 -16.78 -33.17 12.75
N ASN A 402 -15.81 -32.72 13.53
CA ASN A 402 -15.83 -31.39 14.18
C ASN A 402 -14.48 -30.68 14.14
N SER A 403 -13.39 -31.38 13.83
CA SER A 403 -12.07 -30.78 13.75
C SER A 403 -11.13 -31.58 12.84
N THR A 404 -10.11 -30.88 12.34
CA THR A 404 -9.05 -31.46 11.51
C THR A 404 -7.70 -31.00 12.05
N ILE A 405 -6.79 -31.95 12.23
CA ILE A 405 -5.46 -31.69 12.78
C ILE A 405 -4.42 -31.85 11.68
N SER A 406 -3.54 -30.86 11.50
CA SER A 406 -2.42 -30.94 10.55
C SER A 406 -1.33 -31.90 11.08
N GLU A 407 -0.43 -32.31 10.22
CA GLU A 407 0.87 -32.85 10.67
C GLU A 407 1.71 -31.75 11.32
N TRP A 408 2.83 -32.17 11.93
CA TRP A 408 3.80 -31.25 12.51
C TRP A 408 4.61 -30.56 11.43
N PHE A 409 4.54 -29.23 11.36
CA PHE A 409 5.41 -28.42 10.52
C PHE A 409 6.77 -28.22 11.18
N SER A 410 7.84 -28.36 10.39
CA SER A 410 9.22 -28.14 10.81
C SER A 410 10.08 -27.68 9.63
N ASP A 411 11.17 -26.98 9.89
CA ASP A 411 12.13 -26.59 8.84
C ASP A 411 13.11 -27.76 8.59
N LYS A 412 12.71 -28.69 7.69
CA LYS A 412 13.47 -29.91 7.35
C LYS A 412 13.85 -30.73 8.61
N GLY A 413 12.90 -30.86 9.54
CA GLY A 413 13.11 -31.55 10.82
C GLY A 413 13.65 -30.69 11.96
N SER A 414 14.16 -29.49 11.65
CA SER A 414 14.61 -28.49 12.62
C SER A 414 13.45 -27.63 13.15
N PRO A 415 13.63 -26.93 14.27
CA PRO A 415 12.64 -25.96 14.78
C PRO A 415 12.30 -24.89 13.75
N ILE A 416 11.02 -24.48 13.71
CA ILE A 416 10.57 -23.32 12.95
C ILE A 416 11.15 -22.06 13.57
N LYS A 417 11.70 -21.17 12.75
CA LYS A 417 12.33 -19.92 13.21
C LYS A 417 11.28 -18.92 13.70
N SER A 418 11.67 -18.05 14.63
CA SER A 418 10.84 -16.90 15.01
C SER A 418 10.52 -16.04 13.79
N GLY A 419 9.28 -15.55 13.69
CA GLY A 419 8.80 -14.75 12.60
C GLY A 419 7.30 -14.82 12.38
N PHE A 420 6.83 -14.06 11.41
CA PHE A 420 5.43 -14.07 10.97
C PHE A 420 5.24 -15.11 9.85
N TYR A 421 4.19 -15.89 10.00
CA TYR A 421 3.78 -16.92 9.04
C TYR A 421 2.30 -16.73 8.68
N THR A 422 1.94 -17.13 7.48
CA THR A 422 0.54 -17.27 7.06
C THR A 422 0.21 -18.75 7.02
N LEU A 423 -0.86 -19.15 7.69
CA LEU A 423 -1.47 -20.46 7.54
C LEU A 423 -2.69 -20.32 6.64
N GLU A 424 -2.71 -21.06 5.56
CA GLU A 424 -3.87 -21.21 4.68
C GLU A 424 -4.40 -22.62 4.76
N ILE A 425 -5.73 -22.77 4.89
CA ILE A 425 -6.42 -24.06 4.82
C ILE A 425 -7.38 -23.99 3.65
N SER A 426 -7.18 -24.83 2.66
CA SER A 426 -7.98 -24.86 1.43
C SER A 426 -8.48 -26.27 1.10
N CYS A 427 -9.59 -26.37 0.39
CA CYS A 427 -10.01 -27.62 -0.22
C CYS A 427 -9.64 -27.64 -1.71
N PRO A 428 -9.39 -28.83 -2.30
CA PRO A 428 -9.18 -28.96 -3.74
C PRO A 428 -10.40 -28.54 -4.56
N MET A 429 -10.20 -28.35 -5.87
CA MET A 429 -11.27 -28.06 -6.83
C MET A 429 -12.34 -29.15 -6.84
N ASP A 430 -13.57 -28.78 -7.25
CA ASP A 430 -14.74 -29.66 -7.26
C ASP A 430 -14.51 -31.01 -7.97
N LYS A 431 -13.78 -30.98 -9.08
CA LYS A 431 -13.48 -32.19 -9.88
C LYS A 431 -12.64 -33.25 -9.14
N ILE A 432 -11.91 -32.85 -8.11
CA ILE A 432 -11.01 -33.70 -7.32
C ILE A 432 -11.68 -34.16 -6.01
N LEU A 433 -12.80 -33.55 -5.65
CA LEU A 433 -13.53 -33.89 -4.43
C LEU A 433 -14.19 -35.30 -4.53
N PRO A 434 -14.27 -36.04 -3.42
CA PRO A 434 -15.06 -37.26 -3.33
C PRO A 434 -16.51 -37.05 -3.79
N GLU A 435 -17.11 -38.06 -4.40
CA GLU A 435 -18.44 -37.93 -5.02
C GLU A 435 -19.52 -37.50 -4.01
N ASN A 436 -19.50 -38.03 -2.79
CA ASN A 436 -20.41 -37.65 -1.72
C ASN A 436 -20.28 -36.17 -1.34
N ILE A 437 -19.03 -35.64 -1.24
CA ILE A 437 -18.77 -34.23 -0.93
C ILE A 437 -19.20 -33.35 -2.11
N ARG A 438 -18.92 -33.75 -3.34
CA ARG A 438 -19.33 -33.03 -4.54
C ARG A 438 -20.86 -32.91 -4.65
N LYS A 439 -21.60 -33.97 -4.31
CA LYS A 439 -23.06 -33.93 -4.26
C LYS A 439 -23.59 -32.93 -3.21
N MET A 440 -22.95 -32.84 -2.05
CA MET A 440 -23.30 -31.88 -0.99
C MET A 440 -22.99 -30.44 -1.40
N PHE A 441 -21.80 -30.21 -1.95
CA PHE A 441 -21.35 -28.88 -2.35
C PHE A 441 -22.09 -28.38 -3.61
N GLY A 442 -22.67 -29.29 -4.41
CA GLY A 442 -23.31 -28.98 -5.66
C GLY A 442 -22.34 -28.66 -6.79
N GLU A 443 -22.86 -28.47 -7.99
CA GLU A 443 -22.05 -28.11 -9.17
C GLU A 443 -21.19 -26.88 -8.89
N ARG A 444 -19.87 -26.98 -9.08
CA ARG A 444 -18.90 -25.93 -8.78
C ARG A 444 -18.99 -25.42 -7.34
N ASN A 445 -19.32 -26.31 -6.42
CA ASN A 445 -19.44 -26.03 -5.00
C ASN A 445 -20.42 -24.88 -4.64
N ARG A 446 -21.44 -24.64 -5.48
CA ARG A 446 -22.37 -23.50 -5.35
C ARG A 446 -23.12 -23.43 -4.02
N ASN A 447 -23.28 -24.57 -3.33
CA ASN A 447 -24.05 -24.66 -2.09
C ASN A 447 -23.25 -24.21 -0.85
N ILE A 448 -21.92 -24.13 -0.92
CA ILE A 448 -21.12 -23.61 0.20
C ILE A 448 -20.98 -22.09 0.12
N PHE A 449 -21.06 -21.44 1.27
CA PHE A 449 -20.92 -19.98 1.41
C PHE A 449 -20.43 -19.63 2.82
N GLY A 450 -20.18 -18.37 3.09
CA GLY A 450 -19.80 -17.87 4.41
C GLY A 450 -18.37 -17.31 4.45
N PRO A 451 -17.89 -16.90 5.64
CA PRO A 451 -16.61 -16.20 5.79
C PRO A 451 -15.39 -17.05 5.41
N CYS A 452 -15.55 -18.37 5.39
CA CYS A 452 -14.48 -19.32 5.05
C CYS A 452 -14.56 -19.81 3.59
N VAL A 453 -15.32 -19.12 2.74
CA VAL A 453 -15.53 -19.52 1.35
C VAL A 453 -15.14 -18.38 0.41
N ASN A 454 -14.19 -18.66 -0.47
CA ASN A 454 -13.82 -17.77 -1.57
C ASN A 454 -14.33 -18.37 -2.88
N PHE A 455 -14.64 -17.50 -3.82
CA PHE A 455 -14.93 -17.93 -5.17
C PHE A 455 -13.63 -18.17 -5.94
N ASP A 456 -13.39 -19.43 -6.32
CA ASP A 456 -12.31 -19.80 -7.22
C ASP A 456 -12.87 -20.00 -8.63
N PRO A 457 -12.26 -19.39 -9.61
CA PRO A 457 -12.72 -19.41 -10.98
C PRO A 457 -12.68 -20.78 -11.66
N PHE A 458 -11.74 -21.63 -11.26
CA PHE A 458 -11.58 -22.97 -11.81
C PHE A 458 -12.46 -24.00 -11.10
N GLY A 459 -12.61 -23.85 -9.78
CA GLY A 459 -13.33 -24.77 -8.91
C GLY A 459 -14.72 -24.33 -8.46
N GLY A 460 -15.12 -23.07 -8.73
CA GLY A 460 -16.32 -22.46 -8.16
C GLY A 460 -16.07 -21.96 -6.73
N ASN A 461 -17.01 -22.13 -5.82
CA ASN A 461 -16.79 -21.79 -4.43
C ASN A 461 -15.78 -22.77 -3.81
N THR A 462 -14.78 -22.26 -3.12
CA THR A 462 -13.76 -23.07 -2.44
C THR A 462 -13.66 -22.69 -0.99
N ILE A 463 -13.40 -23.67 -0.14
CA ILE A 463 -13.06 -23.40 1.26
C ILE A 463 -11.66 -22.80 1.27
N HIS A 464 -11.56 -21.62 1.84
CA HIS A 464 -10.30 -20.90 2.02
C HIS A 464 -10.30 -20.18 3.36
N ILE A 465 -9.43 -20.60 4.25
CA ILE A 465 -9.31 -20.08 5.61
C ILE A 465 -7.89 -19.60 5.79
N SER A 466 -7.70 -18.36 6.19
CA SER A 466 -6.38 -17.75 6.34
C SER A 466 -6.15 -17.15 7.72
N TYR A 467 -4.99 -17.45 8.31
CA TYR A 467 -4.56 -16.94 9.62
C TYR A 467 -3.13 -16.44 9.56
N GLY A 468 -2.88 -15.30 10.20
CA GLY A 468 -1.54 -14.86 10.56
C GLY A 468 -1.08 -15.53 11.85
N VAL A 469 0.12 -16.10 11.87
CA VAL A 469 0.72 -16.80 13.00
C VAL A 469 2.05 -16.16 13.35
N LEU A 470 2.15 -15.59 14.55
CA LEU A 470 3.41 -15.03 15.06
C LEU A 470 4.07 -16.04 15.99
N ILE A 471 5.28 -16.44 15.64
CA ILE A 471 6.11 -17.37 16.42
C ILE A 471 7.30 -16.61 17.01
N ASP A 472 7.51 -16.72 18.33
CA ASP A 472 8.66 -16.15 19.02
C ASP A 472 9.25 -17.16 20.00
N LYS A 473 10.59 -17.34 19.96
CA LYS A 473 11.38 -18.18 20.88
C LYS A 473 10.77 -19.56 21.18
N ASN A 474 10.37 -20.27 20.11
CA ASN A 474 9.72 -21.59 20.20
C ASN A 474 8.33 -21.58 20.87
N SER A 475 7.64 -20.47 20.87
CA SER A 475 6.25 -20.36 21.33
C SER A 475 5.38 -19.66 20.28
N ILE A 476 4.09 -19.95 20.30
CA ILE A 476 3.09 -19.24 19.52
C ILE A 476 2.69 -18.00 20.30
N HIS A 477 3.04 -16.85 19.77
CA HIS A 477 2.75 -15.58 20.44
C HIS A 477 1.35 -15.06 20.12
N LYS A 478 0.90 -15.20 18.87
CA LYS A 478 -0.41 -14.72 18.43
C LYS A 478 -0.89 -15.46 17.18
N ILE A 479 -2.21 -15.72 17.12
CA ILE A 479 -2.92 -16.19 15.94
C ILE A 479 -4.01 -15.16 15.62
N ILE A 480 -4.07 -14.68 14.38
CA ILE A 480 -5.02 -13.66 13.94
C ILE A 480 -5.75 -14.19 12.72
N SER A 481 -7.08 -14.24 12.76
CA SER A 481 -7.88 -14.53 11.57
C SER A 481 -7.72 -13.40 10.55
N MET A 482 -7.37 -13.74 9.32
CA MET A 482 -7.22 -12.78 8.23
C MET A 482 -8.56 -12.51 7.52
N GLN A 483 -9.60 -13.28 7.80
CA GLN A 483 -10.92 -13.19 7.17
C GLN A 483 -11.82 -12.09 7.74
N GLN A 484 -11.59 -11.66 8.97
CA GLN A 484 -12.39 -10.61 9.60
C GLN A 484 -12.08 -9.18 9.08
N LYS A 485 -10.97 -8.97 8.38
CA LYS A 485 -10.60 -7.65 7.86
C LYS A 485 -11.27 -7.27 6.53
N ILE A 486 -11.88 -8.19 5.81
CA ILE A 486 -12.50 -7.92 4.50
C ILE A 486 -13.96 -7.48 4.63
N SER A 487 -14.63 -7.80 5.75
CA SER A 487 -16.03 -7.42 5.99
C SER A 487 -16.21 -6.07 6.71
N GLU A 488 -15.14 -5.44 7.15
CA GLU A 488 -15.16 -4.12 7.83
C GLU A 488 -14.50 -3.00 6.99
N LEU A 489 -14.12 -3.29 5.74
CA LEU A 489 -13.74 -2.34 4.71
C LEU A 489 -14.82 -2.27 3.63
#